data_732ee3f2831a2e180365ed30bd343088
#
_entry.id   732ee3f2831a2e180365ed30bd343088
#
_cell.length_a   1.000
_cell.length_b   1.000
_cell.length_c   1.000
_cell.angle_alpha   90.00
_cell.angle_beta   90.00
_cell.angle_gamma   90.00
#
_symmetry.space_group_name_H-M   'P 1'
#
loop_
_entity.id
_entity.type
_entity.pdbx_description
1 polymer ?
#
loop_
_entity_poly.entity_id
_entity_poly.type
_entity_poly.pdbx_seq_one_letter_code
_entity_poly.pdbx_strand_id
1 'polypeptide(L)'
;MSPPSVVIKGATGWIGQQTAIKLVNKFRENLNLTLISSNPVDICIYNKHYQTISPSSLKLDNKIDYFFDYAFQTREKIESLEEKQYVDVNLNLINHSVEIVKKLRPKTVVLTSSGAVYNSSKYAQTKKYKLYSELKAMQEQQITDVCKESGSNLIIVRIFNLSGEGINKSKVYAFQEIIEKALKNEEIIVKSSYQVFRRYCDIGQLLDLLLQLSFYEENICFDSGGELIEIHRLVEVVKTSLNSNSPIFFEPIDYLSTPDKYYSSSDEYELLIRKFLNQDSLSIESQVVKTAQDLISRGL
;
A
#
# COMPACT_ATOMS: atom_id res chain seq x y z
N MET A 1 -26.79 16.07 -4.83
CA MET A 1 -26.46 14.67 -4.50
C MET A 1 -26.09 14.62 -3.02
N SER A 2 -26.49 13.56 -2.30
CA SER A 2 -26.06 13.36 -0.91
C SER A 2 -24.55 13.15 -0.84
N PRO A 3 -23.89 13.57 0.27
CA PRO A 3 -22.47 13.28 0.49
C PRO A 3 -22.18 11.78 0.38
N PRO A 4 -21.11 11.36 -0.32
CA PRO A 4 -20.74 9.97 -0.37
C PRO A 4 -20.39 9.44 1.02
N SER A 5 -20.85 8.24 1.33
CA SER A 5 -20.56 7.55 2.60
C SER A 5 -19.42 6.58 2.41
N VAL A 6 -18.30 6.83 3.11
CA VAL A 6 -17.03 6.11 2.95
C VAL A 6 -16.59 5.52 4.28
N VAL A 7 -16.20 4.26 4.26
CA VAL A 7 -15.54 3.57 5.39
C VAL A 7 -14.12 3.20 4.99
N ILE A 8 -13.13 3.59 5.79
CA ILE A 8 -11.73 3.17 5.64
C ILE A 8 -11.34 2.31 6.85
N LYS A 9 -11.04 1.05 6.63
CA LYS A 9 -10.49 0.14 7.64
C LYS A 9 -8.97 0.05 7.50
N GLY A 10 -8.25 0.20 8.59
CA GLY A 10 -6.80 0.39 8.59
C GLY A 10 -6.40 1.86 8.36
N ALA A 11 -7.25 2.78 8.84
CA ALA A 11 -7.11 4.22 8.62
C ALA A 11 -5.83 4.84 9.22
N THR A 12 -5.21 4.20 10.22
CA THR A 12 -3.94 4.64 10.83
C THR A 12 -2.69 4.15 10.09
N GLY A 13 -2.86 3.24 9.13
CA GLY A 13 -1.77 2.79 8.26
C GLY A 13 -1.45 3.82 7.17
N TRP A 14 -0.26 3.69 6.55
CA TRP A 14 0.20 4.61 5.51
C TRP A 14 -0.84 4.79 4.38
N ILE A 15 -1.30 3.69 3.77
CA ILE A 15 -2.29 3.74 2.67
C ILE A 15 -3.61 4.36 3.14
N GLY A 16 -4.09 3.97 4.34
CA GLY A 16 -5.34 4.46 4.90
C GLY A 16 -5.33 5.97 5.17
N GLN A 17 -4.25 6.49 5.77
CA GLN A 17 -4.09 7.92 5.99
C GLN A 17 -4.05 8.72 4.69
N GLN A 18 -3.26 8.27 3.70
CA GLN A 18 -3.17 8.95 2.41
C GLN A 18 -4.50 8.91 1.65
N THR A 19 -5.27 7.81 1.76
CA THR A 19 -6.63 7.74 1.21
C THR A 19 -7.57 8.73 1.88
N ALA A 20 -7.54 8.82 3.21
CA ALA A 20 -8.36 9.79 3.95
C ALA A 20 -8.03 11.23 3.55
N ILE A 21 -6.75 11.58 3.45
CA ILE A 21 -6.28 12.90 3.00
C ILE A 21 -6.84 13.23 1.60
N LYS A 22 -6.73 12.30 0.64
CA LYS A 22 -7.23 12.51 -0.72
C LYS A 22 -8.74 12.68 -0.77
N LEU A 23 -9.49 11.87 -0.02
CA LEU A 23 -10.95 11.98 0.06
C LEU A 23 -11.39 13.31 0.67
N VAL A 24 -10.78 13.72 1.79
CA VAL A 24 -11.06 15.01 2.43
C VAL A 24 -10.74 16.18 1.51
N ASN A 25 -9.61 16.12 0.78
CA ASN A 25 -9.25 17.14 -0.20
C ASN A 25 -10.27 17.23 -1.35
N LYS A 26 -10.73 16.07 -1.86
CA LYS A 26 -11.67 16.00 -2.99
C LYS A 26 -13.07 16.48 -2.64
N PHE A 27 -13.61 16.03 -1.50
CA PHE A 27 -15.01 16.24 -1.13
C PHE A 27 -15.22 17.34 -0.07
N ARG A 28 -14.16 17.71 0.65
CA ARG A 28 -14.19 18.71 1.74
C ARG A 28 -15.29 18.40 2.76
N GLU A 29 -16.22 19.33 3.01
CA GLU A 29 -17.33 19.15 3.94
C GLU A 29 -18.43 18.21 3.42
N ASN A 30 -18.40 17.87 2.12
CA ASN A 30 -19.41 17.03 1.49
C ASN A 30 -18.96 15.55 1.48
N LEU A 31 -18.62 15.02 2.65
CA LEU A 31 -18.12 13.64 2.83
C LEU A 31 -18.57 13.08 4.18
N ASN A 32 -19.22 11.92 4.16
CA ASN A 32 -19.47 11.11 5.36
C ASN A 32 -18.35 10.07 5.49
N LEU A 33 -17.33 10.39 6.28
CA LEU A 33 -16.13 9.57 6.43
C LEU A 33 -16.09 8.87 7.79
N THR A 34 -16.02 7.54 7.77
CA THR A 34 -15.79 6.71 8.96
C THR A 34 -14.41 6.06 8.87
N LEU A 35 -13.58 6.31 9.86
CA LEU A 35 -12.22 5.78 9.97
C LEU A 35 -12.15 4.69 11.04
N ILE A 36 -11.67 3.50 10.67
CA ILE A 36 -11.56 2.34 11.58
C ILE A 36 -10.09 2.02 11.82
N SER A 37 -9.75 1.88 13.11
CA SER A 37 -8.43 1.40 13.56
C SER A 37 -8.57 0.46 14.75
N SER A 38 -7.56 -0.38 15.01
CA SER A 38 -7.56 -1.30 16.15
C SER A 38 -7.69 -0.57 17.49
N ASN A 39 -6.99 0.55 17.61
CA ASN A 39 -7.07 1.44 18.77
C ASN A 39 -7.57 2.81 18.28
N PRO A 40 -8.68 3.32 18.84
CA PRO A 40 -9.16 4.64 18.49
C PRO A 40 -8.09 5.71 18.73
N VAL A 41 -7.84 6.52 17.72
CA VAL A 41 -6.91 7.66 17.77
C VAL A 41 -7.49 8.83 17.02
N ASP A 42 -6.97 10.01 17.30
CA ASP A 42 -7.31 11.23 16.58
C ASP A 42 -6.33 11.46 15.42
N ILE A 43 -6.86 11.66 14.22
CA ILE A 43 -6.08 11.93 13.01
C ILE A 43 -6.39 13.35 12.57
N CYS A 44 -5.37 14.20 12.48
CA CYS A 44 -5.50 15.56 12.00
C CYS A 44 -5.26 15.61 10.46
N ILE A 45 -6.25 16.07 9.72
CA ILE A 45 -6.17 16.28 8.26
C ILE A 45 -6.60 17.72 7.98
N TYR A 46 -5.70 18.56 7.44
CA TYR A 46 -5.96 19.97 7.14
C TYR A 46 -6.58 20.74 8.34
N ASN A 47 -6.00 20.60 9.51
CA ASN A 47 -6.45 21.22 10.79
C ASN A 47 -7.86 20.78 11.25
N LYS A 48 -8.43 19.74 10.67
CA LYS A 48 -9.66 19.11 11.10
C LYS A 48 -9.36 17.76 11.75
N HIS A 49 -9.95 17.52 12.91
CA HIS A 49 -9.77 16.30 13.68
C HIS A 49 -10.79 15.23 13.29
N TYR A 50 -10.31 14.04 13.02
CA TYR A 50 -11.10 12.85 12.67
C TYR A 50 -10.78 11.75 13.67
N GLN A 51 -11.73 11.45 14.55
CA GLN A 51 -11.56 10.36 15.50
C GLN A 51 -11.81 9.02 14.79
N THR A 52 -10.86 8.10 14.88
CA THR A 52 -11.08 6.73 14.44
C THR A 52 -11.91 5.97 15.46
N ILE A 53 -12.68 4.99 14.99
CA ILE A 53 -13.47 4.10 15.86
C ILE A 53 -12.88 2.69 15.87
N SER A 54 -13.16 1.92 16.93
CA SER A 54 -12.83 0.49 16.93
C SER A 54 -13.73 -0.28 15.97
N PRO A 55 -13.28 -1.44 15.46
CA PRO A 55 -14.11 -2.30 14.61
C PRO A 55 -15.48 -2.62 15.23
N SER A 56 -15.52 -2.90 16.53
CA SER A 56 -16.75 -3.22 17.25
C SER A 56 -17.72 -2.04 17.43
N SER A 57 -17.26 -0.82 17.24
CA SER A 57 -18.06 0.41 17.38
C SER A 57 -18.73 0.82 16.06
N LEU A 58 -18.42 0.14 14.94
CA LEU A 58 -19.04 0.44 13.66
C LEU A 58 -20.52 0.03 13.68
N LYS A 59 -21.40 1.01 13.43
CA LYS A 59 -22.84 0.72 13.23
C LYS A 59 -23.04 0.10 11.85
N LEU A 60 -23.67 -1.05 11.81
CA LEU A 60 -23.90 -1.84 10.59
C LEU A 60 -25.38 -1.75 10.13
N ASP A 61 -25.97 -0.57 10.24
CA ASP A 61 -27.38 -0.30 9.98
C ASP A 61 -27.66 0.55 8.72
N ASN A 62 -26.63 1.19 8.17
CA ASN A 62 -26.78 2.05 7.01
C ASN A 62 -25.92 1.57 5.84
N LYS A 63 -26.46 1.64 4.62
CA LYS A 63 -25.68 1.42 3.40
C LYS A 63 -24.57 2.46 3.27
N ILE A 64 -23.43 2.03 2.73
CA ILE A 64 -22.31 2.91 2.40
C ILE A 64 -22.02 2.86 0.91
N ASP A 65 -21.38 3.91 0.37
CA ASP A 65 -21.01 3.92 -1.04
C ASP A 65 -19.69 3.18 -1.27
N TYR A 66 -18.68 3.45 -0.44
CA TYR A 66 -17.32 2.92 -0.64
C TYR A 66 -16.75 2.33 0.63
N PHE A 67 -16.15 1.13 0.52
CA PHE A 67 -15.40 0.48 1.58
C PHE A 67 -13.96 0.25 1.15
N PHE A 68 -13.01 0.89 1.82
CA PHE A 68 -11.58 0.69 1.61
C PHE A 68 -11.01 -0.20 2.71
N ASP A 69 -10.61 -1.42 2.36
CA ASP A 69 -10.03 -2.39 3.30
C ASP A 69 -8.51 -2.46 3.16
N TYR A 70 -7.82 -1.78 4.08
CA TYR A 70 -6.36 -1.71 4.16
C TYR A 70 -5.80 -2.38 5.41
N ALA A 71 -6.67 -2.94 6.27
CA ALA A 71 -6.27 -3.53 7.54
C ALA A 71 -5.76 -4.95 7.35
N PHE A 72 -4.48 -5.15 7.59
CA PHE A 72 -3.83 -6.46 7.63
C PHE A 72 -2.52 -6.37 8.44
N GLN A 73 -2.21 -7.38 9.25
CA GLN A 73 -0.90 -7.50 9.88
C GLN A 73 0.11 -7.96 8.84
N THR A 74 1.04 -7.08 8.51
CA THR A 74 2.04 -7.34 7.49
C THR A 74 3.11 -8.34 7.94
N ARG A 75 3.91 -8.83 7.00
CA ARG A 75 4.92 -9.88 7.24
C ARG A 75 5.89 -9.55 8.37
N GLU A 76 6.26 -8.28 8.54
CA GLU A 76 7.19 -7.82 9.57
C GLU A 76 6.68 -8.12 10.99
N LYS A 77 5.36 -8.17 11.16
CA LYS A 77 4.74 -8.48 12.45
C LYS A 77 4.85 -9.94 12.86
N ILE A 78 5.14 -10.87 11.93
CA ILE A 78 5.36 -12.28 12.25
C ILE A 78 6.60 -12.46 13.16
N GLU A 79 7.55 -11.51 13.12
CA GLU A 79 8.74 -11.56 13.98
C GLU A 79 8.47 -11.17 15.43
N SER A 80 7.43 -10.36 15.65
CA SER A 80 7.05 -9.83 16.96
C SER A 80 5.85 -10.54 17.60
N LEU A 81 5.19 -11.47 16.88
CA LEU A 81 4.02 -12.20 17.34
C LEU A 81 4.27 -13.71 17.24
N GLU A 82 3.62 -14.49 18.10
CA GLU A 82 3.52 -15.94 17.90
C GLU A 82 2.71 -16.22 16.62
N GLU A 83 3.06 -17.27 15.90
CA GLU A 83 2.42 -17.64 14.62
C GLU A 83 0.90 -17.77 14.77
N LYS A 84 0.43 -18.46 15.81
CA LYS A 84 -1.00 -18.59 16.08
C LYS A 84 -1.68 -17.25 16.26
N GLN A 85 -1.08 -16.36 17.05
CA GLN A 85 -1.61 -15.02 17.29
C GLN A 85 -1.64 -14.18 15.99
N TYR A 86 -0.62 -14.30 15.15
CA TYR A 86 -0.58 -13.64 13.84
C TYR A 86 -1.72 -14.11 12.93
N VAL A 87 -1.96 -15.43 12.89
CA VAL A 87 -3.08 -16.02 12.12
C VAL A 87 -4.41 -15.53 12.66
N ASP A 88 -4.66 -15.66 13.97
CA ASP A 88 -5.93 -15.29 14.61
C ASP A 88 -6.27 -13.81 14.39
N VAL A 89 -5.30 -12.92 14.51
CA VAL A 89 -5.50 -11.48 14.27
C VAL A 89 -5.90 -11.23 12.81
N ASN A 90 -5.21 -11.83 11.83
CA ASN A 90 -5.55 -11.62 10.43
C ASN A 90 -6.91 -12.26 10.06
N LEU A 91 -7.23 -13.44 10.56
CA LEU A 91 -8.56 -14.04 10.37
C LEU A 91 -9.67 -13.16 10.94
N ASN A 92 -9.48 -12.58 12.12
CA ASN A 92 -10.44 -11.64 12.69
C ASN A 92 -10.60 -10.37 11.84
N LEU A 93 -9.50 -9.85 11.29
CA LEU A 93 -9.55 -8.71 10.36
C LEU A 93 -10.34 -9.07 9.09
N ILE A 94 -10.10 -10.24 8.51
CA ILE A 94 -10.81 -10.71 7.31
C ILE A 94 -12.30 -10.88 7.61
N ASN A 95 -12.65 -11.59 8.67
CA ASN A 95 -14.04 -11.85 9.07
C ASN A 95 -14.82 -10.55 9.30
N HIS A 96 -14.20 -9.56 9.94
CA HIS A 96 -14.82 -8.26 10.14
C HIS A 96 -15.07 -7.52 8.80
N SER A 97 -14.17 -7.63 7.82
CA SER A 97 -14.41 -7.06 6.49
C SER A 97 -15.55 -7.75 5.76
N VAL A 98 -15.62 -9.09 5.84
CA VAL A 98 -16.75 -9.86 5.30
C VAL A 98 -18.09 -9.42 5.93
N GLU A 99 -18.10 -9.20 7.24
CA GLU A 99 -19.30 -8.72 7.95
C GLU A 99 -19.72 -7.30 7.49
N ILE A 100 -18.75 -6.39 7.34
CA ILE A 100 -19.01 -5.04 6.81
C ILE A 100 -19.66 -5.13 5.43
N VAL A 101 -19.05 -5.86 4.49
CA VAL A 101 -19.56 -5.98 3.12
C VAL A 101 -20.96 -6.60 3.11
N LYS A 102 -21.16 -7.66 3.87
CA LYS A 102 -22.45 -8.37 3.94
C LYS A 102 -23.58 -7.49 4.48
N LYS A 103 -23.32 -6.67 5.51
CA LYS A 103 -24.33 -5.86 6.18
C LYS A 103 -24.52 -4.49 5.55
N LEU A 104 -23.44 -3.80 5.21
CA LEU A 104 -23.50 -2.43 4.70
C LEU A 104 -23.65 -2.36 3.17
N ARG A 105 -23.37 -3.44 2.46
CA ARG A 105 -23.50 -3.59 1.00
C ARG A 105 -22.96 -2.37 0.25
N PRO A 106 -21.65 -2.08 0.36
CA PRO A 106 -21.03 -0.97 -0.35
C PRO A 106 -21.23 -1.12 -1.86
N LYS A 107 -21.35 -0.01 -2.59
CA LYS A 107 -21.34 -0.04 -4.05
C LYS A 107 -20.03 -0.62 -4.57
N THR A 108 -18.90 -0.15 -3.98
CA THR A 108 -17.58 -0.63 -4.34
C THR A 108 -16.75 -0.92 -3.10
N VAL A 109 -16.05 -2.04 -3.13
CA VAL A 109 -15.02 -2.46 -2.17
C VAL A 109 -13.66 -2.32 -2.82
N VAL A 110 -12.71 -1.67 -2.15
CA VAL A 110 -11.30 -1.63 -2.53
C VAL A 110 -10.49 -2.42 -1.53
N LEU A 111 -9.86 -3.48 -2.00
CA LEU A 111 -9.02 -4.35 -1.20
C LEU A 111 -7.56 -4.21 -1.59
N THR A 112 -6.67 -3.91 -0.62
CA THR A 112 -5.24 -4.07 -0.85
C THR A 112 -4.78 -5.49 -0.55
N SER A 113 -4.25 -6.14 -1.56
CA SER A 113 -3.56 -7.42 -1.48
C SER A 113 -2.05 -7.24 -1.64
N SER A 114 -1.34 -8.28 -1.96
CA SER A 114 0.13 -8.27 -2.09
C SER A 114 0.58 -9.15 -3.23
N GLY A 115 1.65 -8.74 -3.93
CA GLY A 115 2.35 -9.60 -4.88
C GLY A 115 2.88 -10.92 -4.28
N ALA A 116 2.88 -11.04 -2.95
CA ALA A 116 3.23 -12.28 -2.26
C ALA A 116 2.32 -13.45 -2.64
N VAL A 117 1.06 -13.21 -3.04
CA VAL A 117 0.12 -14.26 -3.45
C VAL A 117 0.64 -15.11 -4.62
N TYR A 118 1.56 -14.58 -5.42
CA TYR A 118 2.17 -15.33 -6.53
C TYR A 118 3.32 -16.26 -6.11
N ASN A 119 3.78 -16.18 -4.86
CA ASN A 119 4.94 -16.94 -4.37
C ASN A 119 6.21 -16.81 -5.24
N SER A 120 6.38 -15.68 -5.94
CA SER A 120 7.47 -15.43 -6.88
C SER A 120 8.76 -14.89 -6.25
N SER A 121 8.74 -14.51 -4.99
CA SER A 121 9.90 -13.97 -4.28
C SER A 121 10.95 -15.05 -3.98
N LYS A 122 12.24 -14.68 -3.96
CA LYS A 122 13.34 -15.53 -3.47
C LYS A 122 13.05 -16.11 -2.08
N TYR A 123 12.28 -15.42 -1.26
CA TYR A 123 11.87 -15.81 0.08
C TYR A 123 10.58 -16.62 0.14
N ALA A 124 9.95 -16.92 -1.02
CA ALA A 124 8.66 -17.62 -1.09
C ALA A 124 8.62 -18.97 -0.36
N GLN A 125 9.79 -19.61 -0.24
CA GLN A 125 9.92 -20.90 0.46
C GLN A 125 10.04 -20.76 1.99
N THR A 126 10.22 -19.56 2.51
CA THR A 126 10.25 -19.37 3.98
C THR A 126 8.86 -19.54 4.58
N LYS A 127 8.77 -20.22 5.72
CA LYS A 127 7.49 -20.47 6.41
C LYS A 127 6.70 -19.18 6.64
N LYS A 128 7.38 -18.10 7.03
CA LYS A 128 6.77 -16.78 7.29
C LYS A 128 6.17 -16.16 6.03
N TYR A 129 6.90 -16.21 4.91
CA TYR A 129 6.41 -15.67 3.65
C TYR A 129 5.21 -16.46 3.13
N LYS A 130 5.29 -17.79 3.21
CA LYS A 130 4.21 -18.69 2.79
C LYS A 130 2.93 -18.43 3.57
N LEU A 131 3.03 -18.33 4.91
CA LEU A 131 1.90 -18.03 5.78
C LEU A 131 1.24 -16.67 5.42
N TYR A 132 2.04 -15.63 5.22
CA TYR A 132 1.54 -14.31 4.79
C TYR A 132 0.83 -14.39 3.43
N SER A 133 1.41 -15.09 2.47
CA SER A 133 0.85 -15.29 1.14
C SER A 133 -0.48 -16.04 1.18
N GLU A 134 -0.57 -17.13 1.95
CA GLU A 134 -1.78 -17.94 2.10
C GLU A 134 -2.91 -17.13 2.74
N LEU A 135 -2.63 -16.35 3.80
CA LEU A 135 -3.63 -15.48 4.43
C LEU A 135 -4.09 -14.35 3.50
N LYS A 136 -3.22 -13.79 2.66
CA LYS A 136 -3.60 -12.80 1.64
C LYS A 136 -4.47 -13.41 0.55
N ALA A 137 -4.15 -14.58 0.06
CA ALA A 137 -4.97 -15.31 -0.91
C ALA A 137 -6.35 -15.66 -0.33
N MET A 138 -6.41 -16.08 0.94
CA MET A 138 -7.67 -16.32 1.65
C MET A 138 -8.50 -15.03 1.78
N GLN A 139 -7.88 -13.89 2.08
CA GLN A 139 -8.56 -12.60 2.14
C GLN A 139 -9.16 -12.25 0.78
N GLU A 140 -8.39 -12.36 -0.33
CA GLU A 140 -8.90 -12.12 -1.69
C GLU A 140 -10.14 -12.98 -1.97
N GLN A 141 -10.07 -14.29 -1.67
CA GLN A 141 -11.15 -15.22 -1.93
C GLN A 141 -12.42 -14.86 -1.14
N GLN A 142 -12.31 -14.67 0.18
CA GLN A 142 -13.47 -14.41 1.04
C GLN A 142 -14.14 -13.06 0.70
N ILE A 143 -13.36 -12.02 0.40
CA ILE A 143 -13.90 -10.72 0.00
C ILE A 143 -14.54 -10.81 -1.38
N THR A 144 -13.96 -11.58 -2.32
CA THR A 144 -14.56 -11.82 -3.64
C THR A 144 -15.92 -12.50 -3.51
N ASP A 145 -16.02 -13.52 -2.67
CA ASP A 145 -17.26 -14.28 -2.50
C ASP A 145 -18.36 -13.41 -1.89
N VAL A 146 -18.05 -12.67 -0.82
CA VAL A 146 -19.06 -11.81 -0.17
C VAL A 146 -19.44 -10.61 -1.06
N CYS A 147 -18.56 -10.08 -1.90
CA CYS A 147 -18.90 -9.03 -2.87
C CYS A 147 -19.87 -9.56 -3.94
N LYS A 148 -19.65 -10.78 -4.45
CA LYS A 148 -20.60 -11.44 -5.36
C LYS A 148 -21.98 -11.62 -4.73
N GLU A 149 -22.03 -12.08 -3.47
CA GLU A 149 -23.29 -12.28 -2.73
C GLU A 149 -24.02 -10.97 -2.44
N SER A 150 -23.29 -9.90 -2.14
CA SER A 150 -23.86 -8.58 -1.81
C SER A 150 -24.21 -7.72 -3.01
N GLY A 151 -23.69 -8.08 -4.21
CA GLY A 151 -23.79 -7.26 -5.42
C GLY A 151 -22.88 -6.03 -5.40
N SER A 152 -21.79 -6.07 -4.65
CA SER A 152 -20.79 -5.02 -4.57
C SER A 152 -19.74 -5.18 -5.67
N ASN A 153 -19.30 -4.09 -6.29
CA ASN A 153 -18.12 -4.10 -7.16
C ASN A 153 -16.86 -4.27 -6.31
N LEU A 154 -15.85 -4.95 -6.86
CA LEU A 154 -14.61 -5.24 -6.14
C LEU A 154 -13.39 -4.84 -6.96
N ILE A 155 -12.55 -4.02 -6.35
CA ILE A 155 -11.23 -3.65 -6.85
C ILE A 155 -10.19 -4.29 -5.93
N ILE A 156 -9.38 -5.20 -6.47
CA ILE A 156 -8.24 -5.78 -5.77
C ILE A 156 -6.96 -5.21 -6.38
N VAL A 157 -6.11 -4.60 -5.56
CA VAL A 157 -4.75 -4.23 -5.97
C VAL A 157 -3.73 -5.06 -5.22
N ARG A 158 -2.90 -5.83 -5.95
CA ARG A 158 -1.77 -6.58 -5.40
C ARG A 158 -0.54 -5.70 -5.38
N ILE A 159 -0.20 -5.23 -4.20
CA ILE A 159 0.91 -4.29 -4.00
C ILE A 159 2.22 -5.05 -3.90
N PHE A 160 3.24 -4.62 -4.65
CA PHE A 160 4.62 -5.10 -4.56
C PHE A 160 5.46 -4.13 -3.74
N ASN A 161 5.81 -2.95 -4.28
CA ASN A 161 6.56 -1.94 -3.56
C ASN A 161 5.93 -0.56 -3.82
N LEU A 162 5.83 0.23 -2.77
CA LEU A 162 5.33 1.60 -2.83
C LEU A 162 6.44 2.60 -2.51
N SER A 163 6.27 3.79 -3.04
CA SER A 163 7.05 5.00 -2.72
C SER A 163 6.11 6.18 -2.46
N GLY A 164 6.64 7.33 -2.09
CA GLY A 164 5.89 8.58 -2.08
C GLY A 164 5.53 9.08 -0.68
N GLU A 165 4.60 10.02 -0.66
CA GLU A 165 4.22 10.78 0.53
C GLU A 165 3.68 9.91 1.67
N GLY A 166 4.00 10.29 2.91
CA GLY A 166 3.54 9.60 4.12
C GLY A 166 4.27 8.30 4.42
N ILE A 167 5.30 7.92 3.63
CA ILE A 167 6.10 6.71 3.89
C ILE A 167 6.64 6.71 5.32
N ASN A 168 6.47 5.61 6.06
CA ASN A 168 6.83 5.51 7.47
C ASN A 168 7.45 4.15 7.83
N LYS A 169 8.26 3.61 6.92
CA LYS A 169 8.80 2.24 6.95
C LYS A 169 10.32 2.21 6.83
N SER A 170 11.05 3.22 7.33
CA SER A 170 12.52 3.39 7.16
C SER A 170 13.35 2.15 7.46
N LYS A 171 12.95 1.35 8.46
CA LYS A 171 13.67 0.13 8.86
C LYS A 171 13.38 -1.09 7.97
N VAL A 172 12.42 -0.99 7.06
CA VAL A 172 11.87 -2.14 6.30
C VAL A 172 11.95 -1.94 4.80
N TYR A 173 11.86 -0.69 4.36
CA TYR A 173 11.82 -0.33 2.95
C TYR A 173 13.14 0.32 2.52
N ALA A 174 13.91 -0.39 1.69
CA ALA A 174 15.19 0.11 1.16
C ALA A 174 15.04 1.47 0.48
N PHE A 175 13.93 1.72 -0.22
CA PHE A 175 13.65 2.99 -0.89
C PHE A 175 13.70 4.18 0.09
N GLN A 176 13.01 4.07 1.23
CA GLN A 176 13.01 5.12 2.24
C GLN A 176 14.37 5.23 2.94
N GLU A 177 14.97 4.11 3.33
CA GLU A 177 16.27 4.11 4.01
C GLU A 177 17.36 4.78 3.19
N ILE A 178 17.42 4.49 1.88
CA ILE A 178 18.40 5.09 0.97
C ILE A 178 18.20 6.60 0.86
N ILE A 179 16.95 7.08 0.74
CA ILE A 179 16.63 8.51 0.67
C ILE A 179 16.99 9.22 1.98
N GLU A 180 16.63 8.65 3.14
CA GLU A 180 16.95 9.23 4.45
C GLU A 180 18.46 9.39 4.65
N LYS A 181 19.24 8.37 4.31
CA LYS A 181 20.70 8.43 4.37
C LYS A 181 21.28 9.46 3.40
N ALA A 182 20.76 9.51 2.18
CA ALA A 182 21.17 10.50 1.19
C ALA A 182 20.92 11.95 1.66
N LEU A 183 19.74 12.21 2.26
CA LEU A 183 19.41 13.53 2.81
C LEU A 183 20.32 13.96 3.96
N LYS A 184 20.78 13.00 4.77
CA LYS A 184 21.71 13.25 5.89
C LYS A 184 23.18 13.19 5.51
N ASN A 185 23.51 12.90 4.25
CA ASN A 185 24.86 12.59 3.77
C ASN A 185 25.54 11.45 4.57
N GLU A 186 24.74 10.51 5.06
CA GLU A 186 25.21 9.30 5.75
C GLU A 186 25.65 8.24 4.73
N GLU A 187 26.45 7.28 5.20
CA GLU A 187 26.92 6.17 4.39
C GLU A 187 25.77 5.26 3.94
N ILE A 188 25.71 4.94 2.64
CA ILE A 188 24.77 4.03 2.02
C ILE A 188 25.48 2.72 1.68
N ILE A 189 25.09 1.63 2.34
CA ILE A 189 25.66 0.30 2.11
C ILE A 189 24.62 -0.61 1.48
N VAL A 190 24.88 -1.12 0.28
CA VAL A 190 24.06 -2.16 -0.37
C VAL A 190 24.73 -3.51 -0.14
N LYS A 191 24.11 -4.31 0.73
CA LYS A 191 24.66 -5.59 1.21
C LYS A 191 24.33 -6.79 0.32
N SER A 192 23.54 -6.63 -0.74
CA SER A 192 23.18 -7.75 -1.60
C SER A 192 24.36 -8.12 -2.51
N SER A 193 24.80 -9.37 -2.43
CA SER A 193 25.81 -9.96 -3.32
C SER A 193 25.20 -10.53 -4.62
N TYR A 194 23.94 -10.21 -4.93
CA TYR A 194 23.19 -10.60 -6.14
C TYR A 194 22.30 -9.45 -6.58
N GLN A 195 21.87 -9.48 -7.84
CA GLN A 195 21.00 -8.46 -8.39
C GLN A 195 19.62 -8.47 -7.72
N VAL A 196 19.11 -7.29 -7.38
CA VAL A 196 17.79 -7.10 -6.74
C VAL A 196 16.96 -6.15 -7.58
N PHE A 197 15.88 -6.66 -8.17
CA PHE A 197 14.99 -5.90 -9.02
C PHE A 197 13.67 -5.61 -8.34
N ARG A 198 13.22 -4.35 -8.41
CA ARG A 198 11.93 -3.87 -7.87
C ARG A 198 11.25 -2.95 -8.87
N ARG A 199 9.92 -2.96 -8.90
CA ARG A 199 9.11 -1.87 -9.45
C ARG A 199 8.58 -1.05 -8.28
N TYR A 200 8.72 0.27 -8.34
CA TYR A 200 8.19 1.19 -7.34
C TYR A 200 7.00 1.95 -7.88
N CYS A 201 5.86 1.82 -7.20
CA CYS A 201 4.62 2.49 -7.52
C CYS A 201 4.43 3.69 -6.58
N ASP A 202 4.23 4.89 -7.12
CA ASP A 202 3.91 6.07 -6.31
C ASP A 202 2.53 5.90 -5.67
N ILE A 203 2.46 6.01 -4.33
CA ILE A 203 1.21 5.86 -3.58
C ILE A 203 0.17 6.89 -3.99
N GLY A 204 0.59 8.11 -4.32
CA GLY A 204 -0.31 9.18 -4.73
C GLY A 204 -1.04 8.82 -6.02
N GLN A 205 -0.31 8.36 -7.07
CA GLN A 205 -0.92 7.92 -8.32
C GLN A 205 -1.79 6.68 -8.14
N LEU A 206 -1.31 5.71 -7.34
CA LEU A 206 -2.08 4.50 -7.06
C LEU A 206 -3.44 4.84 -6.42
N LEU A 207 -3.44 5.72 -5.42
CA LEU A 207 -4.67 6.11 -4.75
C LEU A 207 -5.61 6.93 -5.65
N ASP A 208 -5.07 7.79 -6.51
CA ASP A 208 -5.90 8.50 -7.51
C ASP A 208 -6.56 7.51 -8.46
N LEU A 209 -5.83 6.49 -8.92
CA LEU A 209 -6.39 5.40 -9.73
C LEU A 209 -7.48 4.63 -8.98
N LEU A 210 -7.23 4.19 -7.75
CA LEU A 210 -8.20 3.45 -6.94
C LEU A 210 -9.48 4.26 -6.70
N LEU A 211 -9.37 5.55 -6.45
CA LEU A 211 -10.53 6.44 -6.32
C LEU A 211 -11.31 6.56 -7.62
N GLN A 212 -10.65 6.73 -8.77
CA GLN A 212 -11.32 6.78 -10.06
C GLN A 212 -12.03 5.46 -10.37
N LEU A 213 -11.35 4.33 -10.23
CA LEU A 213 -11.94 3.00 -10.43
C LEU A 213 -13.18 2.79 -9.53
N SER A 214 -13.11 3.27 -8.28
CA SER A 214 -14.24 3.18 -7.34
C SER A 214 -15.45 3.99 -7.80
N PHE A 215 -15.23 5.18 -8.35
CA PHE A 215 -16.31 6.04 -8.83
C PHE A 215 -16.92 5.56 -10.15
N TYR A 216 -16.15 4.84 -10.97
CA TYR A 216 -16.64 4.18 -12.18
C TYR A 216 -17.23 2.78 -11.91
N GLU A 217 -17.27 2.35 -10.62
CA GLU A 217 -17.82 1.07 -10.19
C GLU A 217 -17.21 -0.14 -10.93
N GLU A 218 -15.89 -0.09 -11.18
CA GLU A 218 -15.16 -1.15 -11.88
C GLU A 218 -15.02 -2.41 -11.02
N ASN A 219 -15.02 -3.57 -11.68
CA ASN A 219 -14.66 -4.88 -11.10
C ASN A 219 -13.32 -5.31 -11.69
N ILE A 220 -12.25 -5.24 -10.91
CA ILE A 220 -10.91 -5.51 -11.42
C ILE A 220 -9.96 -6.03 -10.33
N CYS A 221 -9.05 -6.91 -10.74
CA CYS A 221 -7.91 -7.32 -9.93
C CYS A 221 -6.63 -7.05 -10.73
N PHE A 222 -5.76 -6.19 -10.24
CA PHE A 222 -4.53 -5.81 -10.92
C PHE A 222 -3.35 -5.70 -9.96
N ASP A 223 -2.13 -5.72 -10.52
CA ASP A 223 -0.88 -5.57 -9.79
C ASP A 223 -0.42 -4.12 -9.78
N SER A 224 0.18 -3.65 -8.68
CA SER A 224 0.85 -2.35 -8.69
C SER A 224 2.04 -2.38 -9.65
N GLY A 225 2.14 -1.36 -10.50
CA GLY A 225 3.20 -1.22 -11.50
C GLY A 225 4.30 -0.26 -11.07
N GLY A 226 4.67 0.63 -11.98
CA GLY A 226 5.72 1.61 -11.83
C GLY A 226 7.02 1.21 -12.52
N GLU A 227 8.04 2.03 -12.39
CA GLU A 227 9.32 1.82 -13.07
C GLU A 227 10.12 0.69 -12.43
N LEU A 228 10.67 -0.19 -13.28
CA LEU A 228 11.55 -1.29 -12.87
C LEU A 228 12.97 -0.78 -12.68
N ILE A 229 13.54 -1.03 -11.53
CA ILE A 229 14.92 -0.63 -11.22
C ILE A 229 15.68 -1.71 -10.44
N GLU A 230 16.97 -1.82 -10.70
CA GLU A 230 17.92 -2.58 -9.91
C GLU A 230 18.40 -1.73 -8.72
N ILE A 231 18.60 -2.33 -7.55
CA ILE A 231 18.83 -1.60 -6.29
C ILE A 231 20.12 -0.75 -6.30
N HIS A 232 21.20 -1.19 -6.95
CA HIS A 232 22.43 -0.40 -7.07
C HIS A 232 22.15 0.86 -7.91
N ARG A 233 21.38 0.71 -9.01
CA ARG A 233 20.98 1.83 -9.83
C ARG A 233 20.06 2.79 -9.07
N LEU A 234 19.17 2.27 -8.20
CA LEU A 234 18.33 3.12 -7.34
C LEU A 234 19.18 4.02 -6.45
N VAL A 235 20.26 3.51 -5.84
CA VAL A 235 21.15 4.30 -4.99
C VAL A 235 21.80 5.44 -5.78
N GLU A 236 22.24 5.17 -7.02
CA GLU A 236 22.82 6.19 -7.89
C GLU A 236 21.78 7.27 -8.27
N VAL A 237 20.56 6.85 -8.61
CA VAL A 237 19.46 7.78 -8.91
C VAL A 237 19.15 8.64 -7.71
N VAL A 238 19.03 8.09 -6.51
CA VAL A 238 18.80 8.85 -5.27
C VAL A 238 19.90 9.86 -5.03
N LYS A 239 21.18 9.43 -5.10
CA LYS A 239 22.33 10.33 -4.91
C LYS A 239 22.31 11.49 -5.89
N THR A 240 22.07 11.21 -7.16
CA THR A 240 22.04 12.23 -8.22
C THR A 240 20.85 13.17 -8.06
N SER A 241 19.64 12.64 -7.87
CA SER A 241 18.42 13.43 -7.76
C SER A 241 18.39 14.35 -6.54
N LEU A 242 19.08 13.98 -5.46
CA LEU A 242 19.15 14.76 -4.22
C LEU A 242 20.45 15.55 -4.06
N ASN A 243 21.36 15.53 -5.06
CA ASN A 243 22.70 16.11 -4.97
C ASN A 243 23.44 15.72 -3.68
N SER A 244 23.30 14.44 -3.27
CA SER A 244 23.85 13.95 -2.02
C SER A 244 25.35 13.65 -2.11
N ASN A 245 26.09 13.99 -1.06
CA ASN A 245 27.50 13.63 -0.91
C ASN A 245 27.71 12.31 -0.16
N SER A 246 26.66 11.52 0.07
CA SER A 246 26.74 10.22 0.76
C SER A 246 27.81 9.32 0.16
N PRO A 247 28.72 8.76 0.97
CA PRO A 247 29.56 7.66 0.54
C PRO A 247 28.69 6.43 0.21
N ILE A 248 29.01 5.74 -0.89
CA ILE A 248 28.28 4.55 -1.32
C ILE A 248 29.23 3.35 -1.32
N PHE A 249 28.80 2.27 -0.70
CA PHE A 249 29.51 1.01 -0.69
C PHE A 249 28.58 -0.10 -1.20
N PHE A 250 29.08 -0.83 -2.19
CA PHE A 250 28.39 -1.98 -2.77
C PHE A 250 29.15 -3.26 -2.46
N GLU A 251 28.47 -4.27 -1.96
CA GLU A 251 29.02 -5.63 -2.00
C GLU A 251 29.17 -6.08 -3.46
N PRO A 252 30.25 -6.79 -3.82
CA PRO A 252 30.44 -7.31 -5.17
C PRO A 252 29.27 -8.22 -5.58
N ILE A 253 28.72 -8.00 -6.77
CA ILE A 253 27.64 -8.82 -7.31
C ILE A 253 28.21 -10.12 -7.89
N ASP A 254 27.70 -11.24 -7.41
CA ASP A 254 27.81 -12.52 -8.09
C ASP A 254 26.72 -12.64 -9.15
N TYR A 255 27.06 -12.39 -10.41
CA TYR A 255 26.15 -12.47 -11.55
C TYR A 255 25.71 -13.91 -11.90
N LEU A 256 26.34 -14.94 -11.30
CA LEU A 256 25.91 -16.33 -11.44
C LEU A 256 24.79 -16.68 -10.46
N SER A 257 24.63 -15.92 -9.42
CA SER A 257 23.53 -16.07 -8.47
C SER A 257 22.20 -15.67 -9.09
N THR A 258 21.13 -16.40 -8.74
CA THR A 258 19.76 -16.06 -9.18
C THR A 258 19.35 -14.69 -8.65
N PRO A 259 18.93 -13.75 -9.52
CA PRO A 259 18.45 -12.44 -9.10
C PRO A 259 17.21 -12.54 -8.20
N ASP A 260 17.09 -11.62 -7.25
CA ASP A 260 15.86 -11.43 -6.49
C ASP A 260 14.92 -10.49 -7.25
N LYS A 261 13.84 -11.07 -7.79
CA LYS A 261 12.82 -10.38 -8.57
C LYS A 261 11.50 -10.35 -7.81
N TYR A 262 11.13 -9.20 -7.27
CA TYR A 262 9.83 -9.01 -6.62
C TYR A 262 9.09 -7.83 -7.23
N TYR A 263 8.45 -8.11 -8.36
CA TYR A 263 7.64 -7.18 -9.14
C TYR A 263 6.69 -7.95 -10.07
N SER A 264 5.62 -7.28 -10.53
CA SER A 264 4.77 -7.79 -11.60
C SER A 264 5.40 -7.50 -12.97
N SER A 265 5.27 -8.45 -13.89
CA SER A 265 5.59 -8.25 -15.31
C SER A 265 4.40 -7.68 -16.11
N SER A 266 3.22 -7.54 -15.50
CA SER A 266 2.03 -6.97 -16.14
C SER A 266 2.19 -5.48 -16.35
N ASP A 267 1.74 -4.97 -17.48
CA ASP A 267 1.65 -3.53 -17.80
C ASP A 267 0.22 -3.00 -17.58
N GLU A 268 -0.64 -3.77 -16.90
CA GLU A 268 -2.05 -3.41 -16.66
C GLU A 268 -2.19 -2.13 -15.86
N TYR A 269 -1.34 -1.92 -14.85
CA TYR A 269 -1.31 -0.69 -14.07
C TYR A 269 -1.06 0.55 -14.94
N GLU A 270 -0.09 0.48 -15.84
CA GLU A 270 0.25 1.56 -16.77
C GLU A 270 -0.91 1.86 -17.74
N LEU A 271 -1.60 0.82 -18.22
CA LEU A 271 -2.80 0.98 -19.06
C LEU A 271 -3.95 1.63 -18.28
N LEU A 272 -4.16 1.23 -17.02
CA LEU A 272 -5.19 1.80 -16.17
C LEU A 272 -4.91 3.28 -15.82
N ILE A 273 -3.66 3.63 -15.50
CA ILE A 273 -3.29 5.05 -15.26
C ILE A 273 -3.57 5.90 -16.50
N ARG A 274 -3.15 5.45 -17.68
CA ARG A 274 -3.41 6.19 -18.92
C ARG A 274 -4.91 6.33 -19.17
N LYS A 275 -5.68 5.25 -19.00
CA LYS A 275 -7.13 5.25 -19.24
C LYS A 275 -7.90 6.15 -18.28
N PHE A 276 -7.61 6.08 -16.97
CA PHE A 276 -8.42 6.72 -15.94
C PHE A 276 -7.85 8.04 -15.42
N LEU A 277 -6.54 8.25 -15.50
CA LEU A 277 -5.88 9.46 -15.03
C LEU A 277 -5.32 10.34 -16.17
N ASN A 278 -5.24 9.80 -17.40
CA ASN A 278 -4.58 10.45 -18.53
C ASN A 278 -3.12 10.86 -18.21
N GLN A 279 -2.39 9.95 -17.58
CA GLN A 279 -1.01 10.14 -17.13
C GLN A 279 -0.17 8.90 -17.44
N ASP A 280 1.14 9.06 -17.46
CA ASP A 280 2.10 7.95 -17.34
C ASP A 280 2.50 7.76 -15.87
N SER A 281 3.05 6.58 -15.53
CA SER A 281 3.60 6.34 -14.20
C SER A 281 4.79 7.27 -13.92
N LEU A 282 4.91 7.74 -12.68
CA LEU A 282 6.01 8.61 -12.27
C LEU A 282 7.35 7.88 -12.40
N SER A 283 8.35 8.57 -12.97
CA SER A 283 9.72 8.06 -13.02
C SER A 283 10.31 7.91 -11.60
N ILE A 284 11.33 7.05 -11.46
CA ILE A 284 12.00 6.84 -10.17
C ILE A 284 12.58 8.16 -9.62
N GLU A 285 13.16 9.00 -10.47
CA GLU A 285 13.68 10.32 -10.08
C GLU A 285 12.58 11.18 -9.46
N SER A 286 11.41 11.25 -10.10
CA SER A 286 10.26 12.00 -9.59
C SER A 286 9.76 11.44 -8.27
N GLN A 287 9.69 10.10 -8.13
CA GLN A 287 9.30 9.43 -6.89
C GLN A 287 10.30 9.71 -5.75
N VAL A 288 11.61 9.71 -6.04
CA VAL A 288 12.68 10.05 -5.08
C VAL A 288 12.54 11.47 -4.58
N VAL A 289 12.42 12.44 -5.49
CA VAL A 289 12.29 13.86 -5.14
C VAL A 289 11.03 14.11 -4.30
N LYS A 290 9.90 13.57 -4.73
CA LYS A 290 8.62 13.68 -4.01
C LYS A 290 8.68 13.09 -2.61
N THR A 291 9.27 11.89 -2.47
CA THR A 291 9.44 11.23 -1.18
C THR A 291 10.37 12.03 -0.26
N ALA A 292 11.48 12.54 -0.80
CA ALA A 292 12.43 13.36 -0.05
C ALA A 292 11.80 14.66 0.46
N GLN A 293 11.04 15.36 -0.38
CA GLN A 293 10.30 16.57 0.01
C GLN A 293 9.31 16.31 1.16
N ASP A 294 8.57 15.22 1.09
CA ASP A 294 7.66 14.82 2.16
C ASP A 294 8.42 14.50 3.46
N LEU A 295 9.51 13.75 3.40
CA LEU A 295 10.33 13.43 4.57
C LEU A 295 10.88 14.72 5.23
N ILE A 296 11.42 15.65 4.45
CA ILE A 296 11.91 16.96 4.93
C ILE A 296 10.78 17.75 5.59
N SER A 297 9.60 17.80 4.96
CA SER A 297 8.43 18.52 5.50
C SER A 297 7.95 17.99 6.85
N ARG A 298 8.23 16.73 7.13
CA ARG A 298 7.89 16.05 8.39
C ARG A 298 8.99 16.09 9.46
N GLY A 299 10.12 16.78 9.18
CA GLY A 299 11.19 17.05 10.15
C GLY A 299 12.35 16.05 10.13
N LEU A 300 12.64 15.45 9.00
CA LEU A 300 13.84 14.62 8.82
C LEU A 300 15.11 15.48 8.72
#